data_360e218db2e38f3f3d39e44b22d4df0c
#
_entry.id   360e218db2e38f3f3d39e44b22d4df0c
#
_cell.length_a   1.000
_cell.length_b   1.000
_cell.length_c   1.000
_cell.angle_alpha   90.00
_cell.angle_beta   90.00
_cell.angle_gamma   90.00
#
_symmetry.space_group_name_H-M   'P 1'
#
loop_
_entity.id
_entity.type
_entity.pdbx_description
1 polymer ?
#
loop_
_entity_poly.entity_id
_entity_poly.type
_entity_poly.pdbx_seq_one_letter_code
_entity_poly.pdbx_strand_id
1 'polypeptide(L)'
;MPLGKIGSSIRDTLVGTISGASDVVQATIGVTKDSTVNALKGTRDVVQEATSLVGDTISGAVQAANETGTGIASTAKGAVIGTIRGVGEVTTVTTGVLSETIRSAIKGTSEVGGDIGGATRGAAEGVASVTKGVGLALQDASFSVAIAAIQGTKDVGANLGNTAKHTVQGTIKGAAEVSGDAMSAVYGTAHGLIKGTAGVGGDVAEVARSTAHGAIS
;
A
#
# COMPACT_ATOMS: atom_id res chain seq x y z
N MET A 1 -0.30 8.34 -15.83
CA MET A 1 -1.35 9.37 -15.59
C MET A 1 -0.69 10.64 -15.10
N PRO A 2 -1.12 11.83 -15.50
CA PRO A 2 -0.64 13.02 -14.83
C PRO A 2 -1.12 12.97 -13.36
N LEU A 3 -0.22 13.29 -12.42
CA LEU A 3 -0.57 13.42 -11.01
C LEU A 3 -1.61 14.54 -10.84
N GLY A 4 -2.56 14.35 -9.92
CA GLY A 4 -3.37 15.43 -9.43
C GLY A 4 -2.52 16.51 -8.72
N LYS A 5 -3.13 17.65 -8.39
CA LYS A 5 -2.41 18.74 -7.71
C LYS A 5 -1.77 18.29 -6.38
N ILE A 6 -2.44 17.42 -5.64
CA ILE A 6 -1.95 16.91 -4.37
C ILE A 6 -0.77 15.96 -4.58
N GLY A 7 -0.89 15.03 -5.53
CA GLY A 7 0.20 14.12 -5.87
C GLY A 7 1.47 14.84 -6.32
N SER A 8 1.31 15.90 -7.14
CA SER A 8 2.45 16.74 -7.57
C SER A 8 3.09 17.46 -6.39
N SER A 9 2.30 18.03 -5.48
CA SER A 9 2.81 18.71 -4.28
C SER A 9 3.54 17.74 -3.35
N ILE A 10 3.00 16.54 -3.17
CA ILE A 10 3.64 15.49 -2.35
C ILE A 10 4.95 15.04 -2.99
N ARG A 11 4.96 14.78 -4.30
CA ARG A 11 6.19 14.43 -5.02
C ARG A 11 7.27 15.50 -4.80
N ASP A 12 6.97 16.76 -5.05
CA ASP A 12 7.94 17.86 -4.96
C ASP A 12 8.48 18.03 -3.53
N THR A 13 7.59 17.90 -2.52
CA THR A 13 7.99 17.94 -1.11
C THR A 13 8.87 16.75 -0.75
N LEU A 14 8.51 15.54 -1.20
CA LEU A 14 9.28 14.34 -0.91
C LEU A 14 10.64 14.35 -1.61
N VAL A 15 10.71 14.77 -2.87
CA VAL A 15 12.01 14.90 -3.57
C VAL A 15 12.99 15.74 -2.76
N GLY A 16 12.53 16.84 -2.17
CA GLY A 16 13.37 17.67 -1.28
C GLY A 16 13.68 17.06 0.08
N THR A 17 12.82 16.17 0.57
CA THR A 17 12.91 15.66 1.95
C THR A 17 13.62 14.30 2.02
N ILE A 18 13.36 13.38 1.09
CA ILE A 18 13.92 12.01 1.14
C ILE A 18 15.30 11.92 0.51
N SER A 19 15.68 12.86 -0.35
CA SER A 19 17.05 12.96 -0.88
C SER A 19 18.03 13.24 0.27
N GLY A 20 18.72 12.19 0.71
CA GLY A 20 19.68 12.28 1.83
C GLY A 20 19.09 12.00 3.21
N ALA A 21 17.81 11.65 3.34
CA ALA A 21 17.23 11.22 4.61
C ALA A 21 17.82 9.89 5.06
N SER A 22 18.26 9.81 6.31
CA SER A 22 18.73 8.55 6.92
C SER A 22 17.63 7.53 7.13
N ASP A 23 16.37 7.97 7.26
CA ASP A 23 15.18 7.15 7.37
C ASP A 23 14.10 7.63 6.39
N VAL A 24 14.12 7.04 5.21
CA VAL A 24 13.17 7.32 4.12
C VAL A 24 11.73 7.00 4.54
N VAL A 25 11.52 5.94 5.35
CA VAL A 25 10.17 5.54 5.79
C VAL A 25 9.57 6.63 6.68
N GLN A 26 10.31 7.11 7.68
CA GLN A 26 9.80 8.14 8.61
C GLN A 26 9.58 9.49 7.91
N ALA A 27 10.51 9.90 7.04
CA ALA A 27 10.35 11.11 6.25
C ALA A 27 9.08 11.06 5.38
N THR A 28 8.87 9.93 4.71
CA THR A 28 7.68 9.73 3.87
C THR A 28 6.39 9.70 4.70
N ILE A 29 6.37 9.04 5.87
CA ILE A 29 5.22 9.04 6.79
C ILE A 29 4.83 10.47 7.16
N GLY A 30 5.78 11.29 7.57
CA GLY A 30 5.50 12.69 7.96
C GLY A 30 4.85 13.48 6.84
N VAL A 31 5.49 13.54 5.68
CA VAL A 31 4.99 14.34 4.54
C VAL A 31 3.60 13.85 4.07
N THR A 32 3.41 12.55 3.89
CA THR A 32 2.15 12.02 3.37
C THR A 32 1.00 12.15 4.38
N LYS A 33 1.27 11.95 5.67
CA LYS A 33 0.29 12.16 6.74
C LYS A 33 -0.19 13.61 6.78
N ASP A 34 0.73 14.56 6.89
CA ASP A 34 0.40 15.99 7.01
C ASP A 34 -0.33 16.50 5.76
N SER A 35 0.11 16.08 4.57
CA SER A 35 -0.56 16.42 3.31
C SER A 35 -1.97 15.86 3.25
N THR A 36 -2.18 14.60 3.68
CA THR A 36 -3.50 13.97 3.73
C THR A 36 -4.44 14.68 4.70
N VAL A 37 -3.97 14.97 5.92
CA VAL A 37 -4.76 15.68 6.93
C VAL A 37 -5.15 17.08 6.43
N ASN A 38 -4.22 17.83 5.85
CA ASN A 38 -4.47 19.18 5.37
C ASN A 38 -5.46 19.19 4.19
N ALA A 39 -5.35 18.22 3.28
CA ALA A 39 -6.27 18.10 2.15
C ALA A 39 -7.69 17.76 2.62
N LEU A 40 -7.84 16.79 3.54
CA LEU A 40 -9.15 16.35 4.02
C LEU A 40 -9.86 17.39 4.90
N LYS A 41 -9.14 18.16 5.70
CA LYS A 41 -9.74 19.24 6.52
C LYS A 41 -10.43 20.32 5.70
N GLY A 42 -10.09 20.46 4.42
CA GLY A 42 -10.70 21.43 3.51
C GLY A 42 -11.93 20.92 2.75
N THR A 43 -12.31 19.65 2.89
CA THR A 43 -13.36 19.02 2.09
C THR A 43 -14.69 18.88 2.86
N ARG A 44 -15.80 18.88 2.12
CA ARG A 44 -17.15 18.67 2.69
C ARG A 44 -17.56 17.20 2.73
N ASP A 45 -17.07 16.41 1.79
CA ASP A 45 -17.33 14.97 1.70
C ASP A 45 -16.02 14.18 1.92
N VAL A 46 -15.63 14.11 3.19
CA VAL A 46 -14.33 13.58 3.62
C VAL A 46 -14.13 12.11 3.21
N VAL A 47 -15.19 11.29 3.22
CA VAL A 47 -15.06 9.84 2.95
C VAL A 47 -14.80 9.56 1.48
N GLN A 48 -15.49 10.28 0.59
CA GLN A 48 -15.34 10.11 -0.85
C GLN A 48 -14.01 10.70 -1.33
N GLU A 49 -13.65 11.88 -0.83
CA GLU A 49 -12.39 12.55 -1.11
C GLU A 49 -11.19 11.76 -0.57
N ALA A 50 -11.31 11.08 0.58
CA ALA A 50 -10.24 10.26 1.12
C ALA A 50 -9.78 9.17 0.14
N THR A 51 -10.70 8.49 -0.54
CA THR A 51 -10.33 7.43 -1.50
C THR A 51 -9.59 7.99 -2.73
N SER A 52 -10.05 9.12 -3.26
CA SER A 52 -9.40 9.81 -4.40
C SER A 52 -8.02 10.36 -4.02
N LEU A 53 -7.92 10.99 -2.85
CA LEU A 53 -6.69 11.56 -2.31
C LEU A 53 -5.60 10.52 -2.07
N VAL A 54 -5.99 9.33 -1.61
CA VAL A 54 -5.07 8.20 -1.40
C VAL A 54 -4.31 7.86 -2.69
N GLY A 55 -5.02 7.79 -3.82
CA GLY A 55 -4.40 7.50 -5.12
C GLY A 55 -3.32 8.49 -5.48
N ASP A 56 -3.64 9.77 -5.40
CA ASP A 56 -2.71 10.86 -5.70
C ASP A 56 -1.49 10.86 -4.75
N THR A 57 -1.74 10.68 -3.45
CA THR A 57 -0.68 10.67 -2.42
C THR A 57 0.34 9.55 -2.66
N ILE A 58 -0.13 8.33 -2.84
CA ILE A 58 0.73 7.16 -3.05
C ILE A 58 1.49 7.27 -4.38
N SER A 59 0.81 7.67 -5.46
CA SER A 59 1.44 7.83 -6.76
C SER A 59 2.52 8.91 -6.74
N GLY A 60 2.27 10.05 -6.07
CA GLY A 60 3.27 11.11 -5.88
C GLY A 60 4.50 10.63 -5.11
N ALA A 61 4.30 9.84 -4.05
CA ALA A 61 5.39 9.29 -3.26
C ALA A 61 6.24 8.28 -4.08
N VAL A 62 5.61 7.41 -4.87
CA VAL A 62 6.33 6.46 -5.74
C VAL A 62 7.14 7.18 -6.81
N GLN A 63 6.59 8.24 -7.40
CA GLN A 63 7.32 9.05 -8.38
C GLN A 63 8.52 9.76 -7.73
N ALA A 64 8.37 10.32 -6.53
CA ALA A 64 9.47 10.92 -5.79
C ALA A 64 10.59 9.89 -5.50
N ALA A 65 10.23 8.67 -5.13
CA ALA A 65 11.21 7.59 -4.94
C ALA A 65 11.99 7.28 -6.22
N ASN A 66 11.30 7.22 -7.35
CA ASN A 66 11.94 6.98 -8.63
C ASN A 66 12.88 8.14 -9.05
N GLU A 67 12.46 9.39 -8.86
CA GLU A 67 13.27 10.57 -9.19
C GLU A 67 14.52 10.71 -8.31
N THR A 68 14.42 10.32 -7.03
CA THR A 68 15.54 10.42 -6.07
C THR A 68 16.42 9.16 -6.03
N GLY A 69 16.03 8.08 -6.72
CA GLY A 69 16.71 6.79 -6.63
C GLY A 69 16.56 6.10 -5.27
N THR A 70 15.61 6.53 -4.43
CA THR A 70 15.34 5.87 -3.15
C THR A 70 14.53 4.59 -3.36
N GLY A 71 14.61 3.67 -2.38
CA GLY A 71 13.92 2.38 -2.49
C GLY A 71 12.40 2.52 -2.55
N ILE A 72 11.78 2.13 -3.68
CA ILE A 72 10.32 2.21 -3.88
C ILE A 72 9.56 1.45 -2.79
N ALA A 73 10.05 0.28 -2.36
CA ALA A 73 9.42 -0.50 -1.28
C ALA A 73 9.33 0.27 0.04
N SER A 74 10.41 0.93 0.45
CA SER A 74 10.47 1.74 1.68
C SER A 74 9.57 2.96 1.59
N THR A 75 9.61 3.65 0.44
CA THR A 75 8.76 4.82 0.19
C THR A 75 7.28 4.42 0.13
N ALA A 76 6.93 3.31 -0.54
CA ALA A 76 5.56 2.80 -0.58
C ALA A 76 5.06 2.45 0.83
N LYS A 77 5.88 1.78 1.66
CA LYS A 77 5.55 1.52 3.08
C LYS A 77 5.25 2.83 3.82
N GLY A 78 6.16 3.79 3.76
CA GLY A 78 6.00 5.08 4.44
C GLY A 78 4.76 5.85 3.96
N ALA A 79 4.54 5.90 2.66
CA ALA A 79 3.39 6.58 2.06
C ALA A 79 2.06 5.95 2.50
N VAL A 80 1.97 4.63 2.51
CA VAL A 80 0.78 3.88 2.98
C VAL A 80 0.52 4.17 4.47
N ILE A 81 1.53 4.07 5.32
CA ILE A 81 1.40 4.37 6.75
C ILE A 81 0.94 5.80 6.98
N GLY A 82 1.59 6.76 6.35
CA GLY A 82 1.26 8.18 6.51
C GLY A 82 -0.15 8.51 6.02
N THR A 83 -0.52 8.03 4.84
CA THR A 83 -1.85 8.25 4.27
C THR A 83 -2.95 7.64 5.14
N ILE A 84 -2.82 6.38 5.56
CA ILE A 84 -3.83 5.72 6.41
C ILE A 84 -3.95 6.44 7.76
N ARG A 85 -2.84 6.84 8.37
CA ARG A 85 -2.87 7.63 9.62
C ARG A 85 -3.51 8.98 9.41
N GLY A 86 -3.19 9.67 8.30
CA GLY A 86 -3.80 10.96 7.97
C GLY A 86 -5.31 10.87 7.75
N VAL A 87 -5.78 9.84 7.06
CA VAL A 87 -7.22 9.56 6.93
C VAL A 87 -7.83 9.28 8.30
N GLY A 88 -7.19 8.45 9.11
CA GLY A 88 -7.68 8.08 10.46
C GLY A 88 -7.75 9.23 11.45
N GLU A 89 -6.97 10.31 11.26
CA GLU A 89 -7.07 11.52 12.08
C GLU A 89 -8.30 12.38 11.75
N VAL A 90 -8.84 12.27 10.55
CA VAL A 90 -9.94 13.12 10.05
C VAL A 90 -11.24 12.35 9.96
N THR A 91 -11.21 11.07 9.64
CA THR A 91 -12.38 10.21 9.45
C THR A 91 -12.07 8.75 9.76
N THR A 92 -13.08 7.88 9.61
CA THR A 92 -12.89 6.43 9.78
C THR A 92 -12.17 5.82 8.59
N VAL A 93 -11.13 5.04 8.84
CA VAL A 93 -10.45 4.25 7.81
C VAL A 93 -11.33 3.08 7.41
N THR A 94 -11.57 2.93 6.12
CA THR A 94 -12.37 1.83 5.56
C THR A 94 -11.48 0.84 4.80
N THR A 95 -12.00 -0.35 4.53
CA THR A 95 -11.32 -1.34 3.65
C THR A 95 -11.14 -0.81 2.22
N GLY A 96 -12.00 0.11 1.77
CA GLY A 96 -11.85 0.83 0.50
C GLY A 96 -10.58 1.66 0.45
N VAL A 97 -10.27 2.40 1.51
CA VAL A 97 -9.02 3.16 1.65
C VAL A 97 -7.81 2.22 1.58
N LEU A 98 -7.84 1.09 2.30
CA LEU A 98 -6.76 0.10 2.25
C LEU A 98 -6.56 -0.49 0.85
N SER A 99 -7.65 -0.82 0.17
CA SER A 99 -7.60 -1.36 -1.20
C SER A 99 -7.01 -0.35 -2.17
N GLU A 100 -7.39 0.90 -2.06
CA GLU A 100 -6.87 1.97 -2.93
C GLU A 100 -5.38 2.24 -2.69
N THR A 101 -4.90 2.20 -1.45
CA THR A 101 -3.46 2.34 -1.17
C THR A 101 -2.62 1.29 -1.90
N ILE A 102 -3.08 0.03 -1.90
CA ILE A 102 -2.38 -1.08 -2.56
C ILE A 102 -2.42 -0.92 -4.09
N ARG A 103 -3.59 -0.65 -4.66
CA ARG A 103 -3.74 -0.47 -6.11
C ARG A 103 -2.89 0.68 -6.62
N SER A 104 -2.89 1.81 -5.91
CA SER A 104 -2.13 3.00 -6.29
C SER A 104 -0.62 2.77 -6.18
N ALA A 105 -0.14 2.01 -5.17
CA ALA A 105 1.25 1.63 -5.07
C ALA A 105 1.69 0.74 -6.26
N ILE A 106 0.89 -0.25 -6.63
CA ILE A 106 1.15 -1.13 -7.78
C ILE A 106 1.14 -0.33 -9.08
N LYS A 107 0.10 0.46 -9.31
CA LYS A 107 -0.07 1.25 -10.53
C LYS A 107 1.03 2.30 -10.68
N GLY A 108 1.27 3.11 -9.64
CA GLY A 108 2.31 4.12 -9.67
C GLY A 108 3.70 3.52 -9.91
N THR A 109 3.99 2.35 -9.31
CA THR A 109 5.25 1.65 -9.54
C THR A 109 5.36 1.12 -10.98
N SER A 110 4.27 0.59 -11.54
CA SER A 110 4.23 0.16 -12.95
C SER A 110 4.47 1.33 -13.91
N GLU A 111 3.89 2.49 -13.64
CA GLU A 111 4.04 3.69 -14.48
C GLU A 111 5.49 4.22 -14.52
N VAL A 112 6.26 4.05 -13.46
CA VAL A 112 7.68 4.43 -13.40
C VAL A 112 8.63 3.29 -13.78
N GLY A 113 8.11 2.13 -14.17
CA GLY A 113 8.92 0.95 -14.53
C GLY A 113 9.66 0.33 -13.33
N GLY A 114 9.16 0.51 -12.11
CA GLY A 114 9.78 0.04 -10.87
C GLY A 114 9.44 -1.40 -10.51
N ASP A 115 10.00 -1.88 -9.38
CA ASP A 115 9.76 -3.22 -8.83
C ASP A 115 8.37 -3.30 -8.17
N ILE A 116 7.38 -3.83 -8.91
CA ILE A 116 6.01 -4.03 -8.43
C ILE A 116 5.97 -4.96 -7.22
N GLY A 117 6.78 -6.03 -7.20
CA GLY A 117 6.84 -6.95 -6.07
C GLY A 117 7.30 -6.24 -4.79
N GLY A 118 8.40 -5.51 -4.86
CA GLY A 118 8.92 -4.72 -3.75
C GLY A 118 7.92 -3.66 -3.26
N ALA A 119 7.30 -2.93 -4.17
CA ALA A 119 6.26 -1.94 -3.83
C ALA A 119 5.06 -2.58 -3.14
N THR A 120 4.58 -3.71 -3.66
CA THR A 120 3.46 -4.45 -3.06
C THR A 120 3.80 -4.93 -1.66
N ARG A 121 5.01 -5.48 -1.46
CA ARG A 121 5.48 -5.90 -0.14
C ARG A 121 5.52 -4.73 0.84
N GLY A 122 6.13 -3.60 0.44
CA GLY A 122 6.20 -2.41 1.29
C GLY A 122 4.82 -1.86 1.64
N ALA A 123 3.92 -1.79 0.67
CA ALA A 123 2.55 -1.32 0.88
C ALA A 123 1.75 -2.27 1.81
N ALA A 124 1.84 -3.58 1.61
CA ALA A 124 1.18 -4.58 2.46
C ALA A 124 1.73 -4.56 3.90
N GLU A 125 3.05 -4.42 4.07
CA GLU A 125 3.71 -4.21 5.36
C GLU A 125 3.19 -2.95 6.05
N GLY A 126 3.09 -1.83 5.30
CA GLY A 126 2.56 -0.58 5.80
C GLY A 126 1.12 -0.69 6.30
N VAL A 127 0.22 -1.32 5.54
CA VAL A 127 -1.16 -1.55 5.97
C VAL A 127 -1.19 -2.38 7.25
N ALA A 128 -0.54 -3.54 7.27
CA ALA A 128 -0.55 -4.42 8.43
C ALA A 128 -0.02 -3.73 9.70
N SER A 129 1.01 -2.89 9.57
CA SER A 129 1.62 -2.18 10.70
C SER A 129 0.75 -1.07 11.31
N VAL A 130 -0.26 -0.56 10.59
CA VAL A 130 -1.15 0.50 11.11
C VAL A 130 -2.54 0.00 11.51
N THR A 131 -2.91 -1.21 11.14
CA THR A 131 -4.26 -1.78 11.29
C THR A 131 -4.82 -1.64 12.71
N LYS A 132 -4.00 -1.98 13.71
CA LYS A 132 -4.38 -1.85 15.13
C LYS A 132 -4.65 -0.41 15.54
N GLY A 133 -3.87 0.53 15.03
CA GLY A 133 -3.99 1.96 15.36
C GLY A 133 -5.23 2.63 14.76
N VAL A 134 -5.82 2.04 13.73
CA VAL A 134 -7.01 2.58 13.04
C VAL A 134 -8.28 1.76 13.32
N GLY A 135 -8.23 0.81 14.26
CA GLY A 135 -9.41 0.07 14.73
C GLY A 135 -9.93 -1.00 13.76
N LEU A 136 -9.11 -1.49 12.83
CA LEU A 136 -9.47 -2.56 11.91
C LEU A 136 -8.92 -3.91 12.38
N ALA A 137 -9.65 -4.99 12.13
CA ALA A 137 -9.16 -6.34 12.36
C ALA A 137 -8.06 -6.67 11.33
N LEU A 138 -6.93 -7.21 11.80
CA LEU A 138 -5.79 -7.53 10.95
C LEU A 138 -6.13 -8.53 9.83
N GLN A 139 -6.98 -9.52 10.13
CA GLN A 139 -7.45 -10.50 9.16
C GLN A 139 -8.22 -9.84 8.00
N ASP A 140 -9.17 -8.93 8.32
CA ASP A 140 -10.01 -8.26 7.33
C ASP A 140 -9.19 -7.28 6.49
N ALA A 141 -8.27 -6.56 7.12
CA ALA A 141 -7.33 -5.68 6.42
C ALA A 141 -6.45 -6.48 5.46
N SER A 142 -5.84 -7.57 5.93
CA SER A 142 -4.99 -8.44 5.11
C SER A 142 -5.75 -9.10 3.95
N PHE A 143 -7.00 -9.50 4.18
CA PHE A 143 -7.88 -10.02 3.12
C PHE A 143 -8.15 -8.97 2.05
N SER A 144 -8.50 -7.74 2.44
CA SER A 144 -8.79 -6.64 1.51
C SER A 144 -7.55 -6.22 0.71
N VAL A 145 -6.40 -6.13 1.38
CA VAL A 145 -5.08 -5.87 0.76
C VAL A 145 -4.76 -6.91 -0.30
N ALA A 146 -4.97 -8.19 0.01
CA ALA A 146 -4.65 -9.29 -0.88
C ALA A 146 -5.52 -9.28 -2.16
N ILE A 147 -6.82 -9.03 -2.03
CA ILE A 147 -7.70 -8.87 -3.20
C ILE A 147 -7.25 -7.67 -4.04
N ALA A 148 -6.98 -6.53 -3.42
CA ALA A 148 -6.56 -5.32 -4.12
C ALA A 148 -5.21 -5.51 -4.82
N ALA A 149 -4.27 -6.24 -4.22
CA ALA A 149 -2.98 -6.56 -4.82
C ALA A 149 -3.14 -7.39 -6.11
N ILE A 150 -3.96 -8.44 -6.08
CA ILE A 150 -4.25 -9.27 -7.27
C ILE A 150 -4.93 -8.44 -8.36
N GLN A 151 -5.95 -7.65 -8.01
CA GLN A 151 -6.66 -6.81 -8.98
C GLN A 151 -5.72 -5.77 -9.61
N GLY A 152 -4.99 -5.01 -8.79
CA GLY A 152 -4.05 -4.01 -9.28
C GLY A 152 -2.95 -4.62 -10.16
N THR A 153 -2.45 -5.81 -9.81
CA THR A 153 -1.46 -6.53 -10.61
C THR A 153 -2.02 -6.98 -11.96
N LYS A 154 -3.28 -7.46 -11.97
CA LYS A 154 -3.97 -7.79 -13.21
C LYS A 154 -4.14 -6.58 -14.11
N ASP A 155 -4.53 -5.43 -13.53
CA ASP A 155 -4.78 -4.19 -14.26
C ASP A 155 -3.51 -3.67 -14.97
N VAL A 156 -2.34 -3.90 -14.39
CA VAL A 156 -1.03 -3.51 -14.99
C VAL A 156 -0.36 -4.65 -15.77
N GLY A 157 -0.98 -5.81 -15.89
CA GLY A 157 -0.45 -6.95 -16.64
C GLY A 157 0.80 -7.61 -16.02
N ALA A 158 1.00 -7.48 -14.71
CA ALA A 158 2.14 -8.06 -14.01
C ALA A 158 1.87 -9.50 -13.54
N ASN A 159 2.89 -10.18 -12.99
CA ASN A 159 2.81 -11.57 -12.56
C ASN A 159 2.10 -11.71 -11.21
N LEU A 160 0.96 -12.43 -11.20
CA LEU A 160 0.13 -12.62 -10.00
C LEU A 160 0.82 -13.46 -8.93
N GLY A 161 1.60 -14.49 -9.31
CA GLY A 161 2.34 -15.33 -8.37
C GLY A 161 3.41 -14.53 -7.62
N ASN A 162 4.16 -13.69 -8.34
CA ASN A 162 5.15 -12.81 -7.72
C ASN A 162 4.50 -11.83 -6.74
N THR A 163 3.39 -11.19 -7.14
CA THR A 163 2.62 -10.30 -6.25
C THR A 163 2.11 -11.05 -5.02
N ALA A 164 1.58 -12.24 -5.17
CA ALA A 164 1.08 -13.05 -4.06
C ALA A 164 2.18 -13.34 -3.02
N LYS A 165 3.36 -13.76 -3.48
CA LYS A 165 4.53 -13.98 -2.62
C LYS A 165 4.88 -12.72 -1.83
N HIS A 166 5.00 -11.60 -2.49
CA HIS A 166 5.39 -10.35 -1.83
C HIS A 166 4.29 -9.78 -0.93
N THR A 167 3.02 -9.98 -1.26
CA THR A 167 1.90 -9.57 -0.40
C THR A 167 1.94 -10.29 0.94
N VAL A 168 2.07 -11.62 0.92
CA VAL A 168 2.11 -12.39 2.18
C VAL A 168 3.34 -12.08 3.02
N GLN A 169 4.51 -11.89 2.40
CA GLN A 169 5.71 -11.46 3.11
C GLN A 169 5.53 -10.10 3.79
N GLY A 170 4.93 -9.14 3.09
CA GLY A 170 4.66 -7.80 3.63
C GLY A 170 3.67 -7.84 4.80
N THR A 171 2.56 -8.57 4.67
CA THR A 171 1.57 -8.66 5.75
C THR A 171 2.11 -9.36 7.00
N ILE A 172 2.90 -10.41 6.86
CA ILE A 172 3.55 -11.08 8.00
C ILE A 172 4.51 -10.12 8.71
N LYS A 173 5.36 -9.44 7.95
CA LYS A 173 6.34 -8.51 8.52
C LYS A 173 5.66 -7.33 9.23
N GLY A 174 4.65 -6.71 8.61
CA GLY A 174 3.89 -5.63 9.23
C GLY A 174 3.11 -6.08 10.47
N ALA A 175 2.56 -7.30 10.49
CA ALA A 175 1.92 -7.87 11.67
C ALA A 175 2.93 -8.05 12.82
N ALA A 176 4.14 -8.53 12.52
CA ALA A 176 5.19 -8.69 13.53
C ALA A 176 5.63 -7.36 14.14
N GLU A 177 5.67 -6.27 13.38
CA GLU A 177 6.04 -4.92 13.87
C GLU A 177 5.08 -4.38 14.93
N VAL A 178 3.81 -4.79 14.90
CA VAL A 178 2.78 -4.32 15.87
C VAL A 178 2.41 -5.38 16.89
N SER A 179 3.21 -6.42 17.04
CA SER A 179 2.91 -7.57 17.91
C SER A 179 1.51 -8.15 17.61
N GLY A 180 1.15 -8.15 16.32
CA GLY A 180 -0.10 -8.67 15.82
C GLY A 180 -0.07 -10.19 15.68
N ASP A 181 -1.26 -10.79 15.52
CA ASP A 181 -1.39 -12.20 15.21
C ASP A 181 -1.00 -12.49 13.76
N ALA A 182 0.23 -12.97 13.56
CA ALA A 182 0.75 -13.33 12.25
C ALA A 182 -0.09 -14.42 11.56
N MET A 183 -0.72 -15.33 12.31
CA MET A 183 -1.59 -16.36 11.74
C MET A 183 -2.86 -15.76 11.15
N SER A 184 -3.48 -14.79 11.83
CA SER A 184 -4.62 -14.02 11.29
C SER A 184 -4.23 -13.24 10.03
N ALA A 185 -3.03 -12.65 10.00
CA ALA A 185 -2.51 -11.97 8.81
C ALA A 185 -2.33 -12.94 7.63
N VAL A 186 -1.71 -14.10 7.86
CA VAL A 186 -1.50 -15.14 6.83
C VAL A 186 -2.83 -15.66 6.32
N TYR A 187 -3.75 -16.00 7.22
CA TYR A 187 -5.08 -16.52 6.84
C TYR A 187 -5.86 -15.52 5.98
N GLY A 188 -5.96 -14.27 6.43
CA GLY A 188 -6.63 -13.21 5.67
C GLY A 188 -5.99 -13.00 4.31
N THR A 189 -4.66 -12.92 4.27
CA THR A 189 -3.91 -12.73 3.02
C THR A 189 -4.11 -13.91 2.06
N ALA A 190 -3.90 -15.15 2.51
CA ALA A 190 -4.05 -16.34 1.66
C ALA A 190 -5.47 -16.46 1.09
N HIS A 191 -6.48 -16.25 1.94
CA HIS A 191 -7.88 -16.26 1.51
C HIS A 191 -8.16 -15.17 0.48
N GLY A 192 -7.67 -13.93 0.71
CA GLY A 192 -7.84 -12.82 -0.22
C GLY A 192 -7.14 -13.04 -1.56
N LEU A 193 -5.91 -13.58 -1.55
CA LEU A 193 -5.15 -13.91 -2.77
C LEU A 193 -5.88 -14.95 -3.62
N ILE A 194 -6.35 -16.04 -3.02
CA ILE A 194 -7.10 -17.09 -3.72
C ILE A 194 -8.41 -16.52 -4.32
N LYS A 195 -9.19 -15.82 -3.50
CA LYS A 195 -10.46 -15.22 -3.92
C LYS A 195 -10.27 -14.15 -5.01
N GLY A 196 -9.29 -13.29 -4.84
CA GLY A 196 -8.93 -12.26 -5.82
C GLY A 196 -8.51 -12.89 -7.15
N THR A 197 -7.66 -13.92 -7.13
CA THR A 197 -7.18 -14.63 -8.32
C THR A 197 -8.33 -15.31 -9.08
N ALA A 198 -9.20 -15.99 -8.37
CA ALA A 198 -10.40 -16.58 -8.98
C ALA A 198 -11.28 -15.50 -9.63
N GLY A 199 -11.46 -14.36 -8.95
CA GLY A 199 -12.28 -13.24 -9.44
C GLY A 199 -11.74 -12.58 -10.71
N VAL A 200 -10.41 -12.61 -10.95
CA VAL A 200 -9.78 -12.05 -12.16
C VAL A 200 -9.47 -13.11 -13.23
N GLY A 201 -9.89 -14.36 -13.02
CA GLY A 201 -9.63 -15.47 -13.95
C GLY A 201 -8.15 -15.87 -14.05
N GLY A 202 -7.38 -15.70 -12.96
CA GLY A 202 -5.97 -16.06 -12.87
C GLY A 202 -5.75 -17.53 -12.48
N ASP A 203 -4.49 -17.99 -12.53
CA ASP A 203 -4.09 -19.33 -12.09
C ASP A 203 -4.02 -19.40 -10.56
N VAL A 204 -5.09 -19.94 -9.96
CA VAL A 204 -5.21 -20.10 -8.51
C VAL A 204 -4.15 -21.06 -7.94
N ALA A 205 -3.75 -22.10 -8.70
CA ALA A 205 -2.75 -23.06 -8.25
C ALA A 205 -1.36 -22.43 -8.18
N GLU A 206 -1.00 -21.59 -9.17
CA GLU A 206 0.24 -20.82 -9.15
C GLU A 206 0.28 -19.86 -7.96
N VAL A 207 -0.80 -19.09 -7.76
CA VAL A 207 -0.90 -18.12 -6.67
C VAL A 207 -0.85 -18.83 -5.30
N ALA A 208 -1.53 -19.96 -5.13
CA ALA A 208 -1.47 -20.74 -3.89
C ALA A 208 -0.05 -21.21 -3.55
N ARG A 209 0.68 -21.75 -4.54
CA ARG A 209 2.09 -22.15 -4.36
C ARG A 209 2.98 -20.96 -3.99
N SER A 210 2.82 -19.85 -4.70
CA SER A 210 3.60 -18.61 -4.45
C SER A 210 3.30 -18.03 -3.08
N THR A 211 2.05 -18.08 -2.63
CA THR A 211 1.62 -17.66 -1.29
C THR A 211 2.30 -18.52 -0.21
N ALA A 212 2.22 -19.86 -0.35
CA ALA A 212 2.86 -20.78 0.59
C ALA A 212 4.39 -20.53 0.64
N HIS A 213 5.03 -20.39 -0.51
CA HIS A 213 6.46 -20.09 -0.57
C HIS A 213 6.82 -18.77 0.11
N GLY A 214 6.01 -17.72 -0.11
CA GLY A 214 6.20 -16.41 0.54
C GLY A 214 6.01 -16.46 2.06
N ALA A 215 5.11 -17.31 2.56
CA ALA A 215 4.86 -17.43 3.99
C ALA A 215 5.99 -18.12 4.78
N ILE A 216 6.80 -18.94 4.12
CA ILE A 216 7.88 -19.71 4.75
C ILE A 216 9.30 -19.18 4.45
N SER A 217 9.42 -18.12 3.65
CA SER A 217 10.68 -17.49 3.25
C SER A 217 10.92 -16.15 3.95
#